data_0f9a0e5881f3a95073f106cd72aeec7d
#
_entry.id   0f9a0e5881f3a95073f106cd72aeec7d
#
_cell.length_a   1.000
_cell.length_b   1.000
_cell.length_c   1.000
_cell.angle_alpha   90.00
_cell.angle_beta   90.00
_cell.angle_gamma   90.00
#
_symmetry.space_group_name_H-M   'P 1'
#
loop_
_entity.id
_entity.type
_entity.pdbx_description
1 polymer ?
#
loop_
_entity_poly.entity_id
_entity_poly.type
_entity_poly.pdbx_seq_one_letter_code
_entity_poly.pdbx_strand_id
1 'polypeptide(L)'
;IIYGMGEKPILELCSQLNEGKQIAEIRNIPQTVYLTKEDEIPGGITQDDIVLYSHEECLRNKKAEADNFRHIEEESNKMHAQRLLQEVDGKYAVVNPPYPPMTSEELDHSFDLPYTRLPHPKYKGKRIPAYDMIKFSVNMHRGCFGGCAFCTISAHQGKFIACRSKESIVKEVKKVIEMPDFKGYLSDLGGPSANMYGMHGKNPKACAVCKRPSCINPQICPNLVTDHTPLLEIYHAVDALPGIKKSFIGSGVRYDLLLHKSKEEKWNAAGRQYTR
;
A
#
# COMPACT_ATOMS: atom_id res chain seq x y z
N ILE A 1 -15.61 -9.46 -2.84
CA ILE A 1 -14.19 -9.49 -2.46
C ILE A 1 -13.68 -8.07 -2.30
N ILE A 2 -12.94 -7.78 -1.24
CA ILE A 2 -12.19 -6.53 -1.07
C ILE A 2 -10.75 -6.80 -1.50
N TYR A 3 -10.15 -5.88 -2.26
CA TYR A 3 -8.77 -5.95 -2.71
C TYR A 3 -7.97 -4.71 -2.29
N GLY A 4 -6.66 -4.77 -2.40
CA GLY A 4 -5.79 -3.65 -2.03
C GLY A 4 -5.80 -3.35 -0.52
N MET A 5 -5.75 -2.08 -0.16
CA MET A 5 -5.80 -1.63 1.23
C MET A 5 -7.25 -1.64 1.73
N GLY A 6 -7.55 -2.56 2.64
CA GLY A 6 -8.91 -2.88 3.07
C GLY A 6 -9.57 -1.90 4.04
N GLU A 7 -8.85 -0.91 4.54
CA GLU A 7 -9.30 -0.03 5.63
C GLU A 7 -10.59 0.73 5.27
N LYS A 8 -10.60 1.45 4.15
CA LYS A 8 -11.78 2.22 3.72
C LYS A 8 -12.95 1.34 3.25
N PRO A 9 -12.75 0.36 2.37
CA PRO A 9 -13.87 -0.44 1.89
C PRO A 9 -14.53 -1.30 2.98
N ILE A 10 -13.79 -1.73 4.02
CA ILE A 10 -14.39 -2.45 5.16
C ILE A 10 -15.30 -1.51 5.95
N LEU A 11 -14.87 -0.29 6.24
CA LEU A 11 -15.69 0.67 6.97
C LEU A 11 -16.98 1.01 6.21
N GLU A 12 -16.87 1.25 4.91
CA GLU A 12 -18.00 1.53 4.04
C GLU A 12 -18.97 0.33 3.97
N LEU A 13 -18.42 -0.88 3.83
CA LEU A 13 -19.21 -2.12 3.85
C LEU A 13 -19.98 -2.27 5.16
N CYS A 14 -19.31 -2.08 6.29
CA CYS A 14 -19.94 -2.15 7.62
C CYS A 14 -21.03 -1.09 7.79
N SER A 15 -20.81 0.13 7.28
CA SER A 15 -21.82 1.19 7.31
C SER A 15 -23.08 0.80 6.54
N GLN A 16 -22.92 0.34 5.30
CA GLN A 16 -24.05 -0.05 4.45
C GLN A 16 -24.81 -1.27 5.00
N LEU A 17 -24.10 -2.24 5.60
CA LEU A 17 -24.73 -3.37 6.29
C LEU A 17 -25.51 -2.91 7.54
N ASN A 18 -24.96 -1.96 8.29
CA ASN A 18 -25.62 -1.40 9.48
C ASN A 18 -26.87 -0.56 9.12
N GLU A 19 -26.93 -0.01 7.91
CA GLU A 19 -28.11 0.61 7.31
C GLU A 19 -29.17 -0.42 6.88
N GLY A 20 -28.89 -1.71 7.01
CA GLY A 20 -29.83 -2.80 6.67
C GLY A 20 -29.75 -3.30 5.22
N LYS A 21 -28.79 -2.82 4.41
CA LYS A 21 -28.60 -3.32 3.05
C LYS A 21 -28.11 -4.76 3.05
N GLN A 22 -28.60 -5.56 2.11
CA GLN A 22 -28.11 -6.91 1.92
C GLN A 22 -26.77 -6.88 1.16
N ILE A 23 -25.88 -7.82 1.47
CA ILE A 23 -24.54 -7.90 0.84
C ILE A 23 -24.62 -8.03 -0.69
N ALA A 24 -25.70 -8.67 -1.18
CA ALA A 24 -25.94 -8.83 -2.61
C ALA A 24 -26.31 -7.52 -3.33
N GLU A 25 -26.77 -6.52 -2.62
CA GLU A 25 -27.17 -5.20 -3.15
C GLU A 25 -26.01 -4.20 -3.16
N ILE A 26 -24.96 -4.46 -2.37
CA ILE A 26 -23.80 -3.59 -2.24
C ILE A 26 -22.87 -3.81 -3.42
N ARG A 27 -22.92 -2.92 -4.41
CA ARG A 27 -22.15 -2.98 -5.67
C ARG A 27 -21.28 -1.76 -5.93
N ASN A 28 -21.41 -0.72 -5.11
CA ASN A 28 -20.88 0.62 -5.35
C ASN A 28 -19.63 0.97 -4.54
N ILE A 29 -19.14 0.06 -3.70
CA ILE A 29 -17.96 0.35 -2.85
C ILE A 29 -16.69 0.26 -3.70
N PRO A 30 -15.84 1.29 -3.74
CA PRO A 30 -14.52 1.20 -4.36
C PRO A 30 -13.67 0.09 -3.75
N GLN A 31 -12.68 -0.40 -4.48
CA GLN A 31 -11.81 -1.52 -4.07
C GLN A 31 -12.57 -2.83 -3.78
N THR A 32 -13.71 -3.05 -4.42
CA THR A 32 -14.43 -4.30 -4.33
C THR A 32 -14.54 -4.98 -5.69
N VAL A 33 -14.60 -6.29 -5.65
CA VAL A 33 -14.86 -7.14 -6.83
C VAL A 33 -16.06 -8.00 -6.54
N TYR A 34 -16.95 -8.09 -7.51
CA TYR A 34 -18.11 -8.99 -7.45
C TYR A 34 -18.36 -9.63 -8.81
N LEU A 35 -19.06 -10.76 -8.80
CA LEU A 35 -19.46 -11.48 -9.99
C LEU A 35 -20.97 -11.26 -10.21
N THR A 36 -21.36 -10.89 -11.44
CA THR A 36 -22.76 -10.63 -11.80
C THR A 36 -23.02 -10.92 -13.26
N LYS A 37 -24.28 -10.95 -13.70
CA LYS A 37 -24.65 -11.00 -15.11
C LYS A 37 -24.50 -9.62 -15.73
N GLU A 38 -24.40 -9.56 -17.07
CA GLU A 38 -24.23 -8.30 -17.79
C GLU A 38 -25.39 -7.32 -17.54
N ASP A 39 -26.65 -7.81 -17.59
CA ASP A 39 -27.86 -7.04 -17.38
C ASP A 39 -28.05 -6.55 -15.91
N GLU A 40 -27.29 -7.11 -14.97
CA GLU A 40 -27.29 -6.72 -13.56
C GLU A 40 -26.14 -5.76 -13.21
N ILE A 41 -25.29 -5.36 -14.16
CA ILE A 41 -24.19 -4.42 -13.90
C ILE A 41 -24.78 -3.02 -13.65
N PRO A 42 -24.53 -2.39 -12.47
CA PRO A 42 -25.05 -1.06 -12.19
C PRO A 42 -24.58 -0.02 -13.23
N GLY A 43 -25.54 0.64 -13.89
CA GLY A 43 -25.27 1.59 -14.96
C GLY A 43 -24.87 0.97 -16.29
N GLY A 44 -24.89 -0.36 -16.41
CA GLY A 44 -24.42 -1.08 -17.58
C GLY A 44 -22.91 -0.96 -17.83
N ILE A 45 -22.46 -1.42 -18.98
CA ILE A 45 -21.09 -1.22 -19.48
C ILE A 45 -21.07 0.10 -20.26
N THR A 46 -20.16 0.99 -19.92
CA THR A 46 -20.03 2.33 -20.49
C THR A 46 -18.70 2.52 -21.22
N GLN A 47 -18.56 3.61 -21.96
CA GLN A 47 -17.28 3.96 -22.60
C GLN A 47 -16.16 4.33 -21.61
N ASP A 48 -16.51 4.60 -20.36
CA ASP A 48 -15.55 4.91 -19.29
C ASP A 48 -15.02 3.65 -18.62
N ASP A 49 -15.56 2.47 -18.97
CA ASP A 49 -15.09 1.19 -18.45
C ASP A 49 -14.01 0.59 -19.34
N ILE A 50 -13.13 -0.19 -18.75
CA ILE A 50 -12.18 -1.02 -19.49
C ILE A 50 -12.70 -2.46 -19.49
N VAL A 51 -13.13 -2.91 -20.66
CA VAL A 51 -13.51 -4.32 -20.86
C VAL A 51 -12.27 -5.10 -21.26
N LEU A 52 -11.88 -6.02 -20.40
CA LEU A 52 -10.75 -6.91 -20.58
C LEU A 52 -11.13 -8.07 -21.51
N TYR A 53 -10.14 -8.73 -22.13
CA TYR A 53 -10.37 -10.03 -22.78
C TYR A 53 -10.96 -11.01 -21.77
N SER A 54 -11.87 -11.87 -22.24
CA SER A 54 -12.50 -12.88 -21.38
C SER A 54 -11.46 -13.81 -20.75
N HIS A 55 -11.82 -14.44 -19.64
CA HIS A 55 -10.96 -15.43 -18.98
C HIS A 55 -10.64 -16.60 -19.95
N GLU A 56 -11.63 -17.06 -20.70
CA GLU A 56 -11.50 -18.15 -21.67
C GLU A 56 -10.54 -17.79 -22.83
N GLU A 57 -10.57 -16.54 -23.30
CA GLU A 57 -9.61 -16.05 -24.29
C GLU A 57 -8.19 -16.02 -23.71
N CYS A 58 -8.03 -15.52 -22.48
CA CYS A 58 -6.71 -15.48 -21.81
C CYS A 58 -6.10 -16.86 -21.60
N LEU A 59 -6.89 -17.89 -21.34
CA LEU A 59 -6.40 -19.27 -21.21
C LEU A 59 -5.78 -19.81 -22.51
N ARG A 60 -6.19 -19.29 -23.67
CA ARG A 60 -5.75 -19.75 -24.98
C ARG A 60 -4.76 -18.82 -25.66
N ASN A 61 -4.78 -17.54 -25.29
CA ASN A 61 -4.05 -16.47 -25.96
C ASN A 61 -3.22 -15.67 -24.94
N LYS A 62 -1.93 -16.00 -24.87
CA LYS A 62 -0.97 -15.33 -23.97
C LYS A 62 -0.85 -13.81 -24.22
N LYS A 63 -1.14 -13.35 -25.45
CA LYS A 63 -1.13 -11.92 -25.76
C LYS A 63 -2.31 -11.21 -25.11
N ALA A 64 -3.51 -11.81 -25.16
CA ALA A 64 -4.70 -11.29 -24.48
C ALA A 64 -4.47 -11.19 -22.97
N GLU A 65 -3.87 -12.22 -22.36
CA GLU A 65 -3.48 -12.20 -20.95
C GLU A 65 -2.49 -11.07 -20.63
N ALA A 66 -1.46 -10.89 -21.47
CA ALA A 66 -0.47 -9.82 -21.29
C ALA A 66 -1.09 -8.42 -21.44
N ASP A 67 -2.04 -8.23 -22.37
CA ASP A 67 -2.76 -6.98 -22.55
C ASP A 67 -3.68 -6.70 -21.34
N ASN A 68 -4.39 -7.71 -20.82
CA ASN A 68 -5.18 -7.59 -19.59
C ASN A 68 -4.29 -7.19 -18.41
N PHE A 69 -3.17 -7.88 -18.21
CA PHE A 69 -2.23 -7.56 -17.15
C PHE A 69 -1.73 -6.11 -17.24
N ARG A 70 -1.42 -5.62 -18.44
CA ARG A 70 -1.03 -4.23 -18.66
C ARG A 70 -2.13 -3.25 -18.21
N HIS A 71 -3.39 -3.50 -18.56
CA HIS A 71 -4.51 -2.67 -18.11
C HIS A 71 -4.68 -2.69 -16.59
N ILE A 72 -4.60 -3.86 -15.97
CA ILE A 72 -4.69 -4.02 -14.51
C ILE A 72 -3.57 -3.24 -13.81
N GLU A 73 -2.33 -3.36 -14.31
CA GLU A 73 -1.18 -2.66 -13.74
C GLU A 73 -1.27 -1.14 -13.93
N GLU A 74 -1.70 -0.66 -15.09
CA GLU A 74 -1.91 0.76 -15.35
C GLU A 74 -2.98 1.34 -14.42
N GLU A 75 -4.15 0.67 -14.30
CA GLU A 75 -5.27 1.15 -13.48
C GLU A 75 -4.93 1.12 -11.99
N SER A 76 -4.26 0.09 -11.48
CA SER A 76 -3.85 0.03 -10.08
C SER A 76 -2.87 1.15 -9.68
N ASN A 77 -2.21 1.77 -10.65
CA ASN A 77 -1.23 2.84 -10.46
C ASN A 77 -1.75 4.24 -10.80
N LYS A 78 -3.02 4.39 -11.15
CA LYS A 78 -3.66 5.70 -11.36
C LYS A 78 -4.23 6.26 -10.05
N MET A 79 -4.26 7.56 -9.94
CA MET A 79 -4.94 8.24 -8.84
C MET A 79 -6.48 8.18 -9.01
N HIS A 80 -6.93 8.19 -10.26
CA HIS A 80 -8.33 8.03 -10.66
C HIS A 80 -8.39 6.92 -11.71
N ALA A 81 -8.63 5.70 -11.24
CA ALA A 81 -8.71 4.52 -12.08
C ALA A 81 -10.11 4.34 -12.65
N GLN A 82 -10.21 3.60 -13.75
CA GLN A 82 -11.46 3.18 -14.36
C GLN A 82 -11.91 1.84 -13.78
N ARG A 83 -13.20 1.53 -13.92
CA ARG A 83 -13.76 0.22 -13.58
C ARG A 83 -13.30 -0.79 -14.63
N LEU A 84 -12.88 -1.96 -14.17
CA LEU A 84 -12.48 -3.06 -15.05
C LEU A 84 -13.59 -4.14 -15.06
N LEU A 85 -13.83 -4.70 -16.23
CA LEU A 85 -14.80 -5.78 -16.41
C LEU A 85 -14.12 -6.93 -17.17
N GLN A 86 -14.26 -8.14 -16.65
CA GLN A 86 -13.80 -9.34 -17.35
C GLN A 86 -14.90 -10.39 -17.39
N GLU A 87 -15.21 -10.90 -18.56
CA GLU A 87 -16.13 -12.02 -18.72
C GLU A 87 -15.49 -13.32 -18.22
N VAL A 88 -16.24 -14.11 -17.43
CA VAL A 88 -15.85 -15.41 -16.89
C VAL A 88 -17.11 -16.28 -16.81
N ASP A 89 -17.17 -17.38 -17.53
CA ASP A 89 -18.31 -18.33 -17.56
C ASP A 89 -19.68 -17.64 -17.79
N GLY A 90 -19.74 -16.72 -18.76
CA GLY A 90 -20.98 -15.97 -19.10
C GLY A 90 -21.45 -14.99 -18.02
N LYS A 91 -20.58 -14.64 -17.08
CA LYS A 91 -20.77 -13.58 -16.08
C LYS A 91 -19.63 -12.59 -16.17
N TYR A 92 -19.78 -11.43 -15.55
CA TYR A 92 -18.74 -10.43 -15.45
C TYR A 92 -18.16 -10.35 -14.04
N ALA A 93 -16.85 -10.47 -13.94
CA ALA A 93 -16.10 -10.00 -12.78
C ALA A 93 -15.96 -8.48 -12.90
N VAL A 94 -16.68 -7.75 -12.07
CA VAL A 94 -16.67 -6.29 -12.02
C VAL A 94 -15.71 -5.85 -10.93
N VAL A 95 -14.66 -5.11 -11.31
CA VAL A 95 -13.64 -4.58 -10.41
C VAL A 95 -13.86 -3.08 -10.27
N ASN A 96 -14.43 -2.66 -9.16
CA ASN A 96 -14.58 -1.24 -8.86
C ASN A 96 -13.21 -0.58 -8.68
N PRO A 97 -13.03 0.68 -9.11
CA PRO A 97 -11.74 1.36 -8.99
C PRO A 97 -11.29 1.50 -7.54
N PRO A 98 -9.97 1.60 -7.28
CA PRO A 98 -9.46 1.80 -5.93
C PRO A 98 -9.86 3.17 -5.37
N TYR A 99 -9.89 3.29 -4.05
CA TYR A 99 -9.92 4.59 -3.39
C TYR A 99 -8.66 5.41 -3.76
N PRO A 100 -8.77 6.74 -3.80
CA PRO A 100 -7.59 7.59 -3.79
C PRO A 100 -6.67 7.26 -2.60
N PRO A 101 -5.36 7.56 -2.69
CA PRO A 101 -4.44 7.34 -1.58
C PRO A 101 -4.98 7.96 -0.29
N MET A 102 -4.87 7.22 0.81
CA MET A 102 -5.30 7.70 2.14
C MET A 102 -4.44 8.89 2.59
N THR A 103 -5.08 9.81 3.30
CA THR A 103 -4.36 10.85 4.03
C THR A 103 -3.62 10.26 5.24
N SER A 104 -2.67 11.01 5.79
CA SER A 104 -1.98 10.57 7.03
C SER A 104 -2.95 10.38 8.19
N GLU A 105 -3.96 11.24 8.32
CA GLU A 105 -4.99 11.15 9.36
C GLU A 105 -5.84 9.88 9.21
N GLU A 106 -6.31 9.57 8.00
CA GLU A 106 -7.07 8.35 7.71
C GLU A 106 -6.24 7.09 8.02
N LEU A 107 -4.96 7.12 7.67
CA LEU A 107 -4.04 6.02 7.91
C LEU A 107 -3.74 5.86 9.40
N ASP A 108 -3.46 6.96 10.12
CA ASP A 108 -3.22 6.96 11.56
C ASP A 108 -4.42 6.43 12.32
N HIS A 109 -5.65 6.83 11.93
CA HIS A 109 -6.87 6.32 12.56
C HIS A 109 -6.92 4.78 12.52
N SER A 110 -6.56 4.19 11.39
CA SER A 110 -6.55 2.72 11.24
C SER A 110 -5.44 2.05 12.05
N PHE A 111 -4.25 2.64 12.12
CA PHE A 111 -3.12 2.08 12.87
C PHE A 111 -3.22 2.32 14.38
N ASP A 112 -3.91 3.35 14.80
CA ASP A 112 -4.07 3.72 16.22
C ASP A 112 -5.18 2.95 16.95
N LEU A 113 -5.93 2.10 16.23
CA LEU A 113 -6.92 1.21 16.82
C LEU A 113 -6.28 0.35 17.94
N PRO A 114 -7.08 -0.12 18.92
CA PRO A 114 -6.54 -0.83 20.09
C PRO A 114 -6.14 -2.29 19.78
N TYR A 115 -5.22 -2.46 18.85
CA TYR A 115 -4.66 -3.78 18.52
C TYR A 115 -3.86 -4.33 19.69
N THR A 116 -4.09 -5.60 20.02
CA THR A 116 -3.36 -6.31 21.09
C THR A 116 -1.91 -6.63 20.70
N ARG A 117 -1.59 -6.69 19.41
CA ARG A 117 -0.32 -7.18 18.84
C ARG A 117 0.04 -8.62 19.25
N LEU A 118 -0.93 -9.37 19.71
CA LEU A 118 -0.77 -10.78 20.14
C LEU A 118 -1.42 -11.72 19.14
N PRO A 119 -0.95 -12.99 19.05
CA PRO A 119 -1.62 -14.03 18.29
C PRO A 119 -3.06 -14.23 18.75
N HIS A 120 -3.92 -14.63 17.82
CA HIS A 120 -5.30 -14.98 18.15
C HIS A 120 -5.32 -16.12 19.19
N PRO A 121 -6.22 -16.10 20.19
CA PRO A 121 -6.27 -17.09 21.30
C PRO A 121 -6.32 -18.56 20.86
N LYS A 122 -6.87 -18.85 19.65
CA LYS A 122 -6.86 -20.22 19.08
C LYS A 122 -5.47 -20.83 18.89
N TYR A 123 -4.42 -19.99 18.87
CA TYR A 123 -3.03 -20.43 18.73
C TYR A 123 -2.30 -20.54 20.07
N LYS A 124 -3.01 -20.46 21.21
CA LYS A 124 -2.42 -20.61 22.54
C LYS A 124 -1.59 -21.91 22.62
N GLY A 125 -0.34 -21.78 23.05
CA GLY A 125 0.60 -22.91 23.14
C GLY A 125 1.23 -23.35 21.83
N LYS A 126 0.90 -22.70 20.70
CA LYS A 126 1.52 -22.98 19.40
C LYS A 126 2.49 -21.85 19.02
N ARG A 127 3.69 -22.22 18.58
CA ARG A 127 4.64 -21.27 18.02
C ARG A 127 4.22 -20.88 16.62
N ILE A 128 4.23 -19.56 16.31
CA ILE A 128 3.96 -19.01 14.99
C ILE A 128 5.25 -18.30 14.52
N PRO A 129 6.07 -18.96 13.67
CA PRO A 129 7.35 -18.41 13.23
C PRO A 129 7.24 -17.00 12.60
N ALA A 130 6.23 -16.78 11.78
CA ALA A 130 6.00 -15.47 11.17
C ALA A 130 5.74 -14.37 12.22
N TYR A 131 4.97 -14.67 13.26
CA TYR A 131 4.76 -13.73 14.37
C TYR A 131 6.05 -13.41 15.10
N ASP A 132 6.89 -14.42 15.38
CA ASP A 132 8.18 -14.22 16.05
C ASP A 132 9.09 -13.27 15.27
N MET A 133 9.01 -13.31 13.92
CA MET A 133 9.82 -12.45 13.06
C MET A 133 9.35 -10.99 13.05
N ILE A 134 8.04 -10.74 13.09
CA ILE A 134 7.46 -9.42 12.82
C ILE A 134 6.86 -8.72 14.05
N LYS A 135 6.73 -9.39 15.19
CA LYS A 135 6.04 -8.85 16.38
C LYS A 135 6.59 -7.50 16.88
N PHE A 136 7.85 -7.21 16.60
CA PHE A 136 8.53 -5.96 16.95
C PHE A 136 8.81 -5.08 15.73
N SER A 137 8.05 -5.24 14.65
CA SER A 137 8.11 -4.36 13.49
C SER A 137 7.02 -3.30 13.55
N VAL A 138 7.31 -2.13 12.98
CA VAL A 138 6.36 -1.01 12.83
C VAL A 138 6.36 -0.56 11.38
N ASN A 139 5.17 -0.59 10.78
CA ASN A 139 4.97 -0.12 9.41
C ASN A 139 4.70 1.39 9.41
N MET A 140 5.42 2.15 8.57
CA MET A 140 5.34 3.60 8.53
C MET A 140 4.50 4.16 7.38
N HIS A 141 4.34 3.39 6.29
CA HIS A 141 3.63 3.85 5.10
C HIS A 141 3.05 2.71 4.27
N ARG A 142 2.12 3.04 3.39
CA ARG A 142 1.56 2.20 2.35
C ARG A 142 2.01 2.70 0.98
N GLY A 143 1.91 1.84 -0.04
CA GLY A 143 2.27 2.17 -1.41
C GLY A 143 3.74 1.97 -1.73
N CYS A 144 4.05 1.77 -3.03
CA CYS A 144 5.40 1.61 -3.53
C CYS A 144 5.48 2.01 -5.00
N PHE A 145 6.26 3.03 -5.31
CA PHE A 145 6.46 3.49 -6.69
C PHE A 145 7.63 2.78 -7.42
N GLY A 146 8.09 1.65 -6.88
CA GLY A 146 9.19 0.89 -7.44
C GLY A 146 8.88 0.26 -8.80
N GLY A 147 7.68 -0.31 -8.97
CA GLY A 147 7.26 -0.96 -10.22
C GLY A 147 8.18 -2.12 -10.62
N CYS A 148 8.69 -2.90 -9.65
CA CYS A 148 9.55 -4.05 -9.92
C CYS A 148 8.74 -5.18 -10.58
N ALA A 149 9.23 -5.75 -11.67
CA ALA A 149 8.53 -6.73 -12.48
C ALA A 149 8.11 -8.02 -11.73
N PHE A 150 8.77 -8.35 -10.64
CA PHE A 150 8.47 -9.54 -9.83
C PHE A 150 7.54 -9.24 -8.64
N CYS A 151 7.20 -7.95 -8.38
CA CYS A 151 6.57 -7.53 -7.13
C CYS A 151 5.17 -6.96 -7.39
N THR A 152 4.18 -7.48 -6.70
CA THR A 152 2.77 -7.05 -6.81
C THR A 152 2.39 -5.96 -5.81
N ILE A 153 3.30 -5.46 -4.99
CA ILE A 153 2.98 -4.44 -3.97
C ILE A 153 2.40 -3.17 -4.62
N SER A 154 2.97 -2.69 -5.72
CA SER A 154 2.46 -1.51 -6.42
C SER A 154 1.07 -1.74 -7.02
N ALA A 155 0.78 -2.94 -7.53
CA ALA A 155 -0.54 -3.31 -8.01
C ALA A 155 -1.55 -3.48 -6.85
N HIS A 156 -1.10 -3.92 -5.68
CA HIS A 156 -1.94 -4.13 -4.50
C HIS A 156 -2.20 -2.85 -3.70
N GLN A 157 -1.18 -2.03 -3.46
CA GLN A 157 -1.27 -0.82 -2.62
C GLN A 157 -1.23 0.48 -3.42
N GLY A 158 -1.03 0.41 -4.73
CA GLY A 158 -0.79 1.57 -5.58
C GLY A 158 0.65 2.09 -5.48
N LYS A 159 1.01 3.00 -6.39
CA LYS A 159 2.35 3.62 -6.42
C LYS A 159 2.47 4.86 -5.54
N PHE A 160 1.36 5.45 -5.11
CA PHE A 160 1.38 6.66 -4.29
C PHE A 160 1.61 6.31 -2.84
N ILE A 161 2.52 7.03 -2.21
CA ILE A 161 2.88 6.76 -0.81
C ILE A 161 1.89 7.47 0.10
N ALA A 162 1.25 6.69 0.97
CA ALA A 162 0.45 7.19 2.08
C ALA A 162 1.22 6.95 3.37
N CYS A 163 1.60 8.02 4.07
CA CYS A 163 2.45 7.97 5.26
C CYS A 163 1.62 8.13 6.52
N ARG A 164 2.00 7.40 7.55
CA ARG A 164 1.57 7.68 8.93
C ARG A 164 2.29 8.92 9.45
N SER A 165 1.66 9.62 10.39
CA SER A 165 2.34 10.68 11.13
C SER A 165 3.45 10.13 12.03
N LYS A 166 4.41 10.98 12.35
CA LYS A 166 5.46 10.67 13.31
C LYS A 166 4.89 10.32 14.69
N GLU A 167 3.83 11.01 15.10
CA GLU A 167 3.12 10.83 16.35
C GLU A 167 2.51 9.43 16.45
N SER A 168 1.81 8.98 15.42
CA SER A 168 1.22 7.64 15.35
C SER A 168 2.30 6.55 15.39
N ILE A 169 3.40 6.72 14.65
CA ILE A 169 4.52 5.78 14.63
C ILE A 169 5.16 5.68 16.03
N VAL A 170 5.49 6.81 16.66
CA VAL A 170 6.08 6.85 18.01
C VAL A 170 5.14 6.25 19.05
N LYS A 171 3.84 6.51 18.95
CA LYS A 171 2.82 5.91 19.83
C LYS A 171 2.80 4.39 19.72
N GLU A 172 2.91 3.83 18.52
CA GLU A 172 2.98 2.39 18.33
C GLU A 172 4.29 1.80 18.86
N VAL A 173 5.44 2.46 18.62
CA VAL A 173 6.72 2.03 19.17
C VAL A 173 6.69 1.97 20.70
N LYS A 174 6.04 2.93 21.38
CA LYS A 174 5.85 2.89 22.84
C LYS A 174 5.08 1.65 23.29
N LYS A 175 4.01 1.26 22.55
CA LYS A 175 3.29 0.00 22.82
C LYS A 175 4.17 -1.24 22.62
N VAL A 176 5.08 -1.22 21.63
CA VAL A 176 6.05 -2.31 21.42
C VAL A 176 7.05 -2.40 22.58
N ILE A 177 7.52 -1.26 23.10
CA ILE A 177 8.43 -1.22 24.28
C ILE A 177 7.81 -1.89 25.50
N GLU A 178 6.49 -1.77 25.68
CA GLU A 178 5.74 -2.36 26.79
C GLU A 178 5.48 -3.88 26.63
N MET A 179 5.80 -4.47 25.47
CA MET A 179 5.60 -5.91 25.26
C MET A 179 6.57 -6.73 26.12
N PRO A 180 6.10 -7.83 26.78
CA PRO A 180 6.90 -8.60 27.75
C PRO A 180 8.24 -9.12 27.24
N ASP A 181 8.29 -9.49 25.95
CA ASP A 181 9.46 -10.11 25.34
C ASP A 181 10.40 -9.08 24.65
N PHE A 182 10.07 -7.79 24.71
CA PHE A 182 10.86 -6.77 24.05
C PHE A 182 12.19 -6.55 24.76
N LYS A 183 13.29 -6.57 24.01
CA LYS A 183 14.65 -6.43 24.54
C LYS A 183 15.37 -5.16 24.07
N GLY A 184 14.61 -4.22 23.52
CA GLY A 184 15.14 -2.95 23.02
C GLY A 184 15.46 -2.92 21.52
N TYR A 185 15.11 -3.96 20.77
CA TYR A 185 15.41 -4.06 19.34
C TYR A 185 14.14 -4.11 18.50
N LEU A 186 13.89 -3.07 17.70
CA LEU A 186 12.85 -3.12 16.67
C LEU A 186 13.39 -3.93 15.48
N SER A 187 12.67 -4.96 15.06
CA SER A 187 13.08 -5.81 13.94
C SER A 187 12.95 -5.13 12.59
N ASP A 188 12.00 -4.20 12.47
CA ASP A 188 11.81 -3.35 11.30
C ASP A 188 11.09 -2.07 11.69
N LEU A 189 11.62 -0.94 11.26
CA LEU A 189 10.94 0.34 11.24
C LEU A 189 10.93 0.80 9.78
N GLY A 190 9.88 0.42 9.05
CA GLY A 190 9.91 0.49 7.61
C GLY A 190 8.55 0.47 6.92
N GLY A 191 8.52 -0.05 5.72
CA GLY A 191 7.36 -0.15 4.84
C GLY A 191 7.69 -0.98 3.61
N PRO A 192 6.89 -0.94 2.53
CA PRO A 192 7.20 -1.66 1.30
C PRO A 192 8.60 -1.40 0.74
N SER A 193 9.12 -0.18 0.95
CA SER A 193 10.54 0.19 0.85
C SER A 193 10.76 1.34 1.84
N ALA A 194 11.55 1.12 2.87
CA ALA A 194 11.65 2.04 4.02
C ALA A 194 11.93 3.49 3.63
N ASN A 195 12.82 3.71 2.67
CA ASN A 195 13.22 5.05 2.23
C ASN A 195 12.29 5.69 1.18
N MET A 196 11.07 5.20 1.03
CA MET A 196 10.01 5.90 0.30
C MET A 196 9.12 6.75 1.23
N TYR A 197 9.29 6.64 2.55
CA TYR A 197 8.54 7.44 3.50
C TYR A 197 8.73 8.95 3.24
N GLY A 198 7.61 9.67 3.20
CA GLY A 198 7.60 11.11 2.93
C GLY A 198 7.75 11.52 1.47
N MET A 199 8.08 10.57 0.57
CA MET A 199 8.29 10.88 -0.84
C MET A 199 6.98 11.03 -1.60
N HIS A 200 6.89 12.07 -2.43
CA HIS A 200 5.70 12.43 -3.19
C HIS A 200 6.06 13.20 -4.47
N GLY A 201 5.08 13.48 -5.31
CA GLY A 201 5.28 14.34 -6.48
C GLY A 201 5.24 15.81 -6.12
N LYS A 202 6.19 16.62 -6.63
CA LYS A 202 6.22 18.09 -6.48
C LYS A 202 4.95 18.75 -7.03
N ASN A 203 4.46 18.23 -8.15
CA ASN A 203 3.23 18.68 -8.79
C ASN A 203 2.18 17.56 -8.75
N PRO A 204 1.20 17.62 -7.83
CA PRO A 204 0.14 16.63 -7.71
C PRO A 204 -0.74 16.50 -8.97
N LYS A 205 -0.98 17.59 -9.69
CA LYS A 205 -1.77 17.58 -10.95
C LYS A 205 -1.10 16.75 -12.03
N ALA A 206 0.23 16.81 -12.12
CA ALA A 206 0.97 15.95 -13.05
C ALA A 206 0.94 14.48 -12.63
N CYS A 207 0.91 14.20 -11.31
CA CYS A 207 0.75 12.83 -10.79
C CYS A 207 -0.64 12.26 -11.06
N ALA A 208 -1.70 13.08 -10.96
CA ALA A 208 -3.08 12.65 -11.15
C ALA A 208 -3.36 12.06 -12.54
N VAL A 209 -2.67 12.56 -13.57
CA VAL A 209 -2.80 12.08 -14.97
C VAL A 209 -1.67 11.15 -15.41
N CYS A 210 -0.77 10.79 -14.49
CA CYS A 210 0.42 9.99 -14.80
C CYS A 210 0.06 8.52 -15.01
N LYS A 211 0.45 7.98 -16.17
CA LYS A 211 0.24 6.57 -16.55
C LYS A 211 1.47 5.67 -16.31
N ARG A 212 2.59 6.22 -15.82
CA ARG A 212 3.80 5.43 -15.58
C ARG A 212 3.59 4.47 -14.42
N PRO A 213 3.93 3.18 -14.56
CA PRO A 213 3.82 2.22 -13.45
C PRO A 213 4.89 2.44 -12.38
N SER A 214 6.01 3.10 -12.73
CA SER A 214 7.12 3.39 -11.82
C SER A 214 7.53 4.87 -11.83
N CYS A 215 7.89 5.42 -10.66
CA CYS A 215 8.49 6.75 -10.56
C CYS A 215 10.04 6.72 -10.62
N ILE A 216 10.64 5.53 -10.66
CA ILE A 216 12.10 5.36 -10.63
C ILE A 216 12.66 4.58 -11.82
N ASN A 217 11.85 3.87 -12.57
CA ASN A 217 12.27 3.10 -13.74
C ASN A 217 11.59 3.64 -15.02
N PRO A 218 12.28 3.80 -16.17
CA PRO A 218 13.72 3.57 -16.42
C PRO A 218 14.64 4.62 -15.82
N GLN A 219 14.09 5.73 -15.34
CA GLN A 219 14.82 6.80 -14.65
C GLN A 219 13.93 7.44 -13.58
N ILE A 220 14.57 8.01 -12.57
CA ILE A 220 13.87 8.74 -11.50
C ILE A 220 13.08 9.92 -12.11
N CYS A 221 11.80 9.97 -11.75
CA CYS A 221 10.89 11.00 -12.24
C CYS A 221 11.35 12.40 -11.75
N PRO A 222 11.52 13.39 -12.64
CA PRO A 222 11.91 14.75 -12.23
C PRO A 222 10.91 15.42 -11.28
N ASN A 223 9.65 14.94 -11.30
CA ASN A 223 8.59 15.39 -10.41
C ASN A 223 8.65 14.73 -9.02
N LEU A 224 9.49 13.73 -8.79
CA LEU A 224 9.59 13.05 -7.50
C LEU A 224 10.45 13.87 -6.53
N VAL A 225 9.94 14.08 -5.31
CA VAL A 225 10.72 14.53 -4.15
C VAL A 225 11.42 13.31 -3.57
N THR A 226 12.74 13.35 -3.48
CA THR A 226 13.57 12.25 -2.95
C THR A 226 14.22 12.60 -1.62
N ASP A 227 13.67 13.57 -0.88
CA ASP A 227 14.16 14.00 0.42
C ASP A 227 13.93 12.92 1.50
N HIS A 228 15.00 12.53 2.17
CA HIS A 228 14.97 11.54 3.25
C HIS A 228 14.83 12.17 4.64
N THR A 229 14.79 13.50 4.75
CA THR A 229 14.70 14.21 6.05
C THR A 229 13.52 13.71 6.89
N PRO A 230 12.29 13.55 6.35
CA PRO A 230 11.17 13.07 7.16
C PRO A 230 11.40 11.66 7.75
N LEU A 231 12.05 10.78 7.00
CA LEU A 231 12.40 9.44 7.46
C LEU A 231 13.45 9.49 8.56
N LEU A 232 14.50 10.29 8.39
CA LEU A 232 15.56 10.44 9.38
C LEU A 232 15.04 11.02 10.69
N GLU A 233 14.11 11.96 10.65
CA GLU A 233 13.45 12.50 11.83
C GLU A 233 12.70 11.44 12.64
N ILE A 234 12.09 10.46 11.96
CA ILE A 234 11.44 9.34 12.65
C ILE A 234 12.47 8.46 13.32
N TYR A 235 13.54 8.06 12.62
CA TYR A 235 14.59 7.24 13.22
C TYR A 235 15.20 7.93 14.44
N HIS A 236 15.54 9.21 14.34
CA HIS A 236 16.05 9.97 15.49
C HIS A 236 15.07 10.01 16.66
N ALA A 237 13.79 10.24 16.37
CA ALA A 237 12.77 10.29 17.42
C ALA A 237 12.58 8.94 18.11
N VAL A 238 12.61 7.84 17.33
CA VAL A 238 12.45 6.49 17.85
C VAL A 238 13.68 6.04 18.62
N ASP A 239 14.88 6.26 18.09
CA ASP A 239 16.14 5.87 18.76
C ASP A 239 16.38 6.66 20.07
N ALA A 240 15.77 7.83 20.22
CA ALA A 240 15.82 8.61 21.47
C ALA A 240 14.84 8.11 22.56
N LEU A 241 13.95 7.15 22.25
CA LEU A 241 12.98 6.66 23.23
C LEU A 241 13.67 5.78 24.29
N PRO A 242 13.37 5.99 25.58
CA PRO A 242 13.79 5.07 26.63
C PRO A 242 13.29 3.65 26.34
N GLY A 243 14.19 2.67 26.40
CA GLY A 243 13.86 1.26 26.10
C GLY A 243 14.23 0.83 24.68
N ILE A 244 14.53 1.74 23.77
CA ILE A 244 15.09 1.41 22.45
C ILE A 244 16.62 1.37 22.55
N LYS A 245 17.21 0.26 22.14
CA LYS A 245 18.66 0.11 21.96
C LYS A 245 19.06 0.29 20.50
N LYS A 246 18.20 -0.19 19.56
CA LYS A 246 18.41 -0.07 18.13
C LYS A 246 17.14 -0.34 17.34
N SER A 247 16.90 0.44 16.31
CA SER A 247 15.95 0.17 15.26
C SER A 247 16.66 -0.38 14.03
N PHE A 248 16.05 -1.41 13.41
CA PHE A 248 16.54 -2.00 12.17
C PHE A 248 15.62 -1.66 11.00
N ILE A 249 16.15 -1.75 9.79
CA ILE A 249 15.43 -1.69 8.54
C ILE A 249 15.43 -3.10 7.96
N GLY A 250 14.37 -3.85 8.21
CA GLY A 250 14.17 -5.21 7.70
C GLY A 250 13.49 -5.25 6.33
N SER A 251 12.68 -4.24 6.04
CA SER A 251 11.87 -4.13 4.82
C SER A 251 12.64 -3.75 3.56
N GLY A 252 13.90 -3.34 3.69
CA GLY A 252 14.77 -2.99 2.57
C GLY A 252 14.79 -1.50 2.22
N VAL A 253 15.83 -1.12 1.50
CA VAL A 253 16.14 0.26 1.11
C VAL A 253 16.46 0.31 -0.38
N ARG A 254 15.91 1.30 -1.07
CA ARG A 254 16.20 1.60 -2.47
C ARG A 254 17.48 2.42 -2.58
N TYR A 255 18.56 1.80 -3.02
CA TYR A 255 19.86 2.48 -3.20
C TYR A 255 19.86 3.51 -4.33
N ASP A 256 19.06 3.29 -5.37
CA ASP A 256 18.89 4.25 -6.45
C ASP A 256 18.37 5.62 -5.96
N LEU A 257 17.46 5.63 -4.96
CA LEU A 257 17.00 6.85 -4.31
C LEU A 257 18.07 7.49 -3.41
N LEU A 258 18.87 6.67 -2.72
CA LEU A 258 19.97 7.18 -1.88
C LEU A 258 21.12 7.82 -2.70
N LEU A 259 21.38 7.25 -3.86
CA LEU A 259 22.46 7.71 -4.75
C LEU A 259 22.00 8.83 -5.69
N HIS A 260 20.68 9.09 -5.75
CA HIS A 260 20.14 10.15 -6.58
C HIS A 260 20.49 11.52 -6.00
N LYS A 261 21.35 12.25 -6.69
CA LYS A 261 21.67 13.65 -6.34
C LYS A 261 20.57 14.56 -6.87
N SER A 262 19.63 14.96 -6.03
CA SER A 262 18.89 16.19 -6.31
C SER A 262 19.84 17.37 -6.16
N LYS A 263 19.69 18.41 -6.99
CA LYS A 263 20.55 19.61 -6.91
C LYS A 263 20.49 20.33 -5.55
N GLU A 264 19.54 19.95 -4.70
CA GLU A 264 19.18 20.61 -3.44
C GLU A 264 19.52 19.79 -2.18
N GLU A 265 19.83 18.48 -2.30
CA GLU A 265 20.06 17.60 -1.14
C GLU A 265 21.52 17.50 -0.74
N LYS A 266 21.78 17.75 0.52
CA LYS A 266 23.06 17.46 1.15
C LYS A 266 23.15 15.94 1.41
N TRP A 267 23.67 15.21 0.44
CA TRP A 267 23.86 13.74 0.42
C TRP A 267 24.47 13.13 1.70
N ASN A 268 25.22 13.93 2.49
CA ASN A 268 26.01 13.47 3.63
C ASN A 268 25.21 13.03 4.87
N ALA A 269 23.94 13.37 5.00
CA ALA A 269 23.16 13.02 6.19
C ALA A 269 22.50 11.63 6.06
N ALA A 270 21.87 11.33 4.92
CA ALA A 270 21.18 10.05 4.69
C ALA A 270 22.17 8.86 4.61
N GLY A 271 23.26 8.98 3.87
CA GLY A 271 24.25 7.91 3.71
C GLY A 271 24.91 7.44 4.99
N ARG A 272 25.06 8.29 6.00
CA ARG A 272 25.66 7.91 7.29
C ARG A 272 24.73 7.15 8.23
N GLN A 273 23.41 7.31 8.07
CA GLN A 273 22.44 6.65 8.96
C GLN A 273 22.13 5.21 8.53
N TYR A 274 22.19 4.92 7.22
CA TYR A 274 21.94 3.59 6.70
C TYR A 274 23.14 2.63 6.79
N THR A 275 24.35 3.14 7.08
CA THR A 275 25.59 2.37 7.15
C THR A 275 26.07 2.04 8.57
N ARG A 276 25.26 2.33 9.60
CA ARG A 276 25.59 2.06 11.01
C ARG A 276 24.93 0.82 11.55
#